data_055737506146fb264e3868dbea14c1fa
#
_entry.id   055737506146fb264e3868dbea14c1fa
#
_cell.length_a   1.000
_cell.length_b   1.000
_cell.length_c   1.000
_cell.angle_alpha   90.00
_cell.angle_beta   90.00
_cell.angle_gamma   90.00
#
_symmetry.space_group_name_H-M   'P 1'
#
loop_
_entity.id
_entity.type
_entity.pdbx_description
1 polymer ?
#
loop_
_entity_poly.entity_id
_entity_poly.type
_entity_poly.pdbx_seq_one_letter_code
_entity_poly.pdbx_strand_id
1 'polypeptide(L)'
;MKFVLKRDSKLEPFDQERITTAIWKAAKACGGTDKTQAKRVSDEVMAELQKTYGDDGVPTVEEIQDIVEKRLIENGHAQTAKAYILYRK
;
A
#
# COMPACT_ATOMS: atom_id res chain seq x y z
N MET A 1 -4.96 -8.48 11.05
CA MET A 1 -4.85 -9.08 9.70
C MET A 1 -3.60 -9.95 9.64
N LYS A 2 -3.80 -11.24 9.49
CA LYS A 2 -2.68 -12.19 9.42
C LYS A 2 -2.33 -12.58 7.99
N PHE A 3 -3.29 -12.43 7.07
CA PHE A 3 -3.17 -12.88 5.69
C PHE A 3 -3.73 -11.84 4.73
N VAL A 4 -3.29 -11.92 3.49
CA VAL A 4 -3.83 -11.16 2.36
C VAL A 4 -4.21 -12.15 1.27
N LEU A 5 -5.32 -11.87 0.57
CA LEU A 5 -5.80 -12.71 -0.53
C LEU A 5 -5.28 -12.17 -1.86
N LYS A 6 -4.51 -12.99 -2.56
CA LYS A 6 -3.94 -12.66 -3.87
C LYS A 6 -4.95 -12.89 -4.99
N ARG A 7 -4.63 -12.37 -6.17
CA ARG A 7 -5.48 -12.50 -7.37
C ARG A 7 -5.74 -13.94 -7.78
N ASP A 8 -4.79 -14.84 -7.51
CA ASP A 8 -4.93 -16.26 -7.81
C ASP A 8 -5.67 -17.01 -6.72
N SER A 9 -6.35 -16.32 -5.82
CA SER A 9 -7.10 -16.86 -4.67
C SER A 9 -6.23 -17.54 -3.62
N LYS A 10 -4.92 -17.31 -3.65
CA LYS A 10 -4.02 -17.85 -2.64
C LYS A 10 -3.88 -16.86 -1.49
N LEU A 11 -3.75 -17.40 -0.27
CA LEU A 11 -3.47 -16.61 0.93
C LEU A 11 -1.96 -16.47 1.10
N GLU A 12 -1.51 -15.27 1.44
CA GLU A 12 -0.13 -15.02 1.83
C GLU A 12 -0.11 -14.33 3.19
N PRO A 13 0.97 -14.50 3.97
CA PRO A 13 1.12 -13.74 5.21
C PRO A 13 1.10 -12.24 4.92
N PHE A 14 0.39 -11.50 5.76
CA PHE A 14 0.35 -10.05 5.65
C PHE A 14 1.67 -9.46 6.13
N ASP A 15 2.26 -8.57 5.32
CA ASP A 15 3.55 -7.95 5.63
C ASP A 15 3.52 -6.48 5.22
N GLN A 16 3.48 -5.59 6.21
CA GLN A 16 3.47 -4.14 5.99
C GLN A 16 4.70 -3.67 5.20
N GLU A 17 5.84 -4.33 5.36
CA GLU A 17 7.07 -3.94 4.65
C GLU A 17 6.90 -4.03 3.13
N ARG A 18 6.07 -4.94 2.63
CA ARG A 18 5.77 -5.02 1.19
C ARG A 18 5.06 -3.75 0.72
N ILE A 19 4.14 -3.23 1.52
CA ILE A 19 3.44 -1.99 1.21
C ILE A 19 4.42 -0.82 1.20
N THR A 20 5.22 -0.69 2.25
CA THR A 20 6.23 0.37 2.37
C THR A 20 7.22 0.33 1.21
N THR A 21 7.73 -0.86 0.88
CA THR A 21 8.69 -1.04 -0.21
C THR A 21 8.09 -0.67 -1.56
N ALA A 22 6.84 -1.07 -1.82
CA ALA A 22 6.15 -0.74 -3.08
C ALA A 22 5.97 0.77 -3.23
N ILE A 23 5.56 1.45 -2.16
CA ILE A 23 5.42 2.91 -2.15
C ILE A 23 6.77 3.57 -2.38
N TRP A 24 7.82 3.08 -1.70
CA TRP A 24 9.17 3.63 -1.83
C TRP A 24 9.71 3.48 -3.25
N LYS A 25 9.51 2.33 -3.88
CA LYS A 25 9.91 2.11 -5.28
C LYS A 25 9.21 3.11 -6.21
N ALA A 26 7.93 3.34 -6.02
CA ALA A 26 7.18 4.31 -6.80
C ALA A 26 7.70 5.73 -6.57
N ALA A 27 7.99 6.08 -5.32
CA ALA A 27 8.52 7.39 -4.97
C ALA A 27 9.90 7.63 -5.60
N LYS A 28 10.77 6.63 -5.57
CA LYS A 28 12.10 6.73 -6.19
C LYS A 28 12.00 6.94 -7.69
N ALA A 29 11.05 6.28 -8.35
CA ALA A 29 10.83 6.46 -9.78
C ALA A 29 10.45 7.90 -10.14
N CYS A 30 9.89 8.64 -9.18
CA CYS A 30 9.52 10.05 -9.33
C CYS A 30 10.58 11.01 -8.79
N GLY A 31 11.78 10.51 -8.49
CA GLY A 31 12.86 11.34 -7.95
C GLY A 31 12.81 11.55 -6.44
N GLY A 32 11.96 10.81 -5.73
CA GLY A 32 11.88 10.91 -4.28
C GLY A 32 13.13 10.40 -3.59
N THR A 33 13.51 11.06 -2.50
CA THR A 33 14.72 10.73 -1.74
C THR A 33 14.44 10.43 -0.27
N ASP A 34 13.18 10.57 0.18
CA ASP A 34 12.82 10.45 1.58
C ASP A 34 11.91 9.23 1.80
N LYS A 35 12.50 8.15 2.32
CA LYS A 35 11.79 6.93 2.64
C LYS A 35 10.78 7.12 3.78
N THR A 36 10.95 8.16 4.61
CA THR A 36 10.06 8.45 5.73
C THR A 36 8.62 8.66 5.26
N GLN A 37 8.44 9.31 4.10
CA GLN A 37 7.12 9.54 3.53
C GLN A 37 6.45 8.22 3.14
N ALA A 38 7.21 7.28 2.59
CA ALA A 38 6.68 5.96 2.26
C ALA A 38 6.20 5.22 3.51
N LYS A 39 6.97 5.29 4.58
CA LYS A 39 6.59 4.68 5.86
C LYS A 39 5.34 5.33 6.43
N ARG A 40 5.24 6.65 6.37
CA ARG A 40 4.09 7.40 6.85
C ARG A 40 2.80 6.99 6.13
N VAL A 41 2.84 6.94 4.80
CA VAL A 41 1.68 6.53 4.00
C VAL A 41 1.34 5.07 4.29
N SER A 42 2.34 4.21 4.40
CA SER A 42 2.16 2.81 4.74
C SER A 42 1.44 2.66 6.10
N ASP A 43 1.83 3.45 7.10
CA ASP A 43 1.18 3.42 8.42
C ASP A 43 -0.28 3.87 8.33
N GLU A 44 -0.59 4.86 7.51
CA GLU A 44 -1.97 5.32 7.28
C GLU A 44 -2.80 4.22 6.61
N VAL A 45 -2.21 3.52 5.65
CA VAL A 45 -2.87 2.38 4.99
C VAL A 45 -3.18 1.30 6.01
N MET A 46 -2.23 0.99 6.88
CA MET A 46 -2.43 -0.01 7.94
C MET A 46 -3.56 0.39 8.88
N ALA A 47 -3.62 1.66 9.28
CA ALA A 47 -4.69 2.15 10.15
C ALA A 47 -6.07 1.99 9.51
N GLU A 48 -6.17 2.30 8.22
CA GLU A 48 -7.44 2.15 7.49
C GLU A 48 -7.81 0.67 7.34
N LEU A 49 -6.86 -0.19 7.01
CA LEU A 49 -7.10 -1.63 6.91
C LEU A 49 -7.56 -2.23 8.24
N GLN A 50 -6.91 -1.84 9.33
CA GLN A 50 -7.28 -2.32 10.67
C GLN A 50 -8.68 -1.89 11.04
N LYS A 51 -9.07 -0.67 10.71
CA LYS A 51 -10.40 -0.15 10.96
C LYS A 51 -11.47 -0.91 10.16
N THR A 52 -11.17 -1.26 8.92
CA THR A 52 -12.12 -1.91 8.01
C THR A 52 -12.23 -3.41 8.27
N TYR A 53 -11.10 -4.08 8.48
CA TYR A 53 -11.04 -5.55 8.55
C TYR A 53 -10.86 -6.11 9.96
N GLY A 54 -10.24 -5.34 10.87
CA GLY A 54 -9.90 -5.84 12.19
C GLY A 54 -8.80 -6.89 12.16
N ASP A 55 -8.60 -7.57 13.29
CA ASP A 55 -7.51 -8.53 13.44
C ASP A 55 -7.69 -9.81 12.60
N ASP A 56 -8.94 -10.21 12.38
CA ASP A 56 -9.27 -11.47 11.71
C ASP A 56 -9.65 -11.28 10.24
N GLY A 57 -9.74 -10.05 9.77
CA GLY A 57 -10.10 -9.78 8.39
C GLY A 57 -8.98 -10.11 7.41
N VAL A 58 -9.37 -10.46 6.18
CA VAL A 58 -8.43 -10.80 5.10
C VAL A 58 -8.70 -9.88 3.91
N PRO A 59 -7.96 -8.76 3.78
CA PRO A 59 -8.13 -7.89 2.62
C PRO A 59 -7.57 -8.54 1.36
N THR A 60 -8.08 -8.13 0.19
CA THR A 60 -7.50 -8.53 -1.09
C THR A 60 -6.34 -7.58 -1.43
N VAL A 61 -5.42 -8.06 -2.27
CA VAL A 61 -4.33 -7.22 -2.76
C VAL A 61 -4.86 -5.98 -3.47
N GLU A 62 -5.92 -6.11 -4.27
CA GLU A 62 -6.51 -4.97 -4.97
C GLU A 62 -7.08 -3.93 -4.02
N GLU A 63 -7.74 -4.35 -2.95
CA GLU A 63 -8.26 -3.42 -1.95
C GLU A 63 -7.13 -2.65 -1.27
N ILE A 64 -6.03 -3.34 -0.95
CA ILE A 64 -4.85 -2.68 -0.38
C ILE A 64 -4.28 -1.66 -1.37
N GLN A 65 -4.16 -2.02 -2.64
CA GLN A 65 -3.64 -1.14 -3.68
C GLN A 65 -4.51 0.10 -3.86
N ASP A 66 -5.83 -0.05 -3.81
CA ASP A 66 -6.76 1.08 -3.91
C ASP A 66 -6.59 2.05 -2.74
N ILE A 67 -6.41 1.52 -1.53
CA ILE A 67 -6.18 2.35 -0.34
C ILE A 67 -4.84 3.07 -0.44
N VAL A 68 -3.79 2.40 -0.92
CA VAL A 68 -2.47 3.02 -1.12
C VAL A 68 -2.58 4.21 -2.07
N GLU A 69 -3.23 4.03 -3.22
CA GLU A 69 -3.43 5.11 -4.20
C GLU A 69 -4.16 6.30 -3.59
N LYS A 70 -5.25 6.03 -2.89
CA LYS A 70 -6.05 7.06 -2.23
C LYS A 70 -5.21 7.85 -1.22
N ARG A 71 -4.45 7.15 -0.38
CA ARG A 71 -3.63 7.81 0.64
C ARG A 71 -2.48 8.61 0.04
N LEU A 72 -1.88 8.13 -1.04
CA LEU A 72 -0.84 8.89 -1.75
C LEU A 72 -1.41 10.19 -2.28
N ILE A 73 -2.57 10.16 -2.91
CA ILE A 73 -3.22 11.36 -3.45
C ILE A 73 -3.59 12.33 -2.32
N GLU A 74 -4.17 11.83 -1.24
CA GLU A 74 -4.57 12.65 -0.08
C GLU A 74 -3.39 13.33 0.59
N ASN A 75 -2.22 12.72 0.53
CA ASN A 75 -0.99 13.29 1.10
C ASN A 75 -0.23 14.18 0.11
N GLY A 76 -0.81 14.48 -1.05
CA GLY A 76 -0.19 15.35 -2.03
C GLY A 76 0.85 14.68 -2.92
N HIS A 77 0.87 13.33 -2.94
CA HIS A 77 1.85 12.56 -3.72
C HIS A 77 1.23 12.02 -5.02
N ALA A 78 0.64 12.90 -5.82
CA ALA A 78 -0.05 12.49 -7.05
C ALA A 78 0.88 11.81 -8.06
N GLN A 79 2.12 12.28 -8.18
CA GLN A 79 3.10 11.68 -9.10
C GLN A 79 3.49 10.26 -8.63
N THR A 80 3.71 10.10 -7.35
CA THR A 80 3.99 8.78 -6.77
C THR A 80 2.81 7.84 -6.97
N ALA A 81 1.59 8.33 -6.81
CA ALA A 81 0.38 7.53 -7.05
C ALA A 81 0.32 7.03 -8.50
N LYS A 82 0.65 7.88 -9.47
CA LYS A 82 0.71 7.48 -10.88
C LYS A 82 1.73 6.37 -11.11
N ALA A 83 2.94 6.51 -10.55
CA ALA A 83 3.97 5.49 -10.67
C ALA A 83 3.53 4.18 -10.02
N TYR A 84 2.88 4.27 -8.87
CA TYR A 84 2.37 3.10 -8.15
C TYR A 84 1.33 2.34 -8.98
N ILE A 85 0.41 3.05 -9.64
CA ILE A 85 -0.60 2.46 -10.52
C ILE A 85 0.06 1.66 -11.64
N LEU A 86 1.17 2.14 -12.20
CA LEU A 86 1.90 1.42 -13.23
C LEU A 86 2.53 0.13 -12.70
N TYR A 87 3.01 0.13 -11.46
CA TYR A 87 3.60 -1.05 -10.84
C TYR A 87 2.60 -2.14 -10.51
N ARG A 88 1.36 -1.78 -10.21
CA ARG A 88 0.35 -2.77 -9.81
C ARG A 88 -0.20 -3.59 -10.97
N LYS A 89 0.15 -3.22 -12.18
CA LYS A 89 -0.21 -3.99 -13.37
C LYS A 89 0.78 -5.13 -13.56
#